data_eb9e5f6c7ee7bcebdadc2942be941faa
#
_entry.id   eb9e5f6c7ee7bcebdadc2942be941faa
#
_cell.length_a   1.000
_cell.length_b   1.000
_cell.length_c   1.000
_cell.angle_alpha   90.00
_cell.angle_beta   90.00
_cell.angle_gamma   90.00
#
_symmetry.space_group_name_H-M   'P 1'
#
loop_
_entity.id
_entity.type
_entity.pdbx_description
1 polymer ?
#
loop_
_entity_poly.entity_id
_entity_poly.type
_entity_poly.pdbx_seq_one_letter_code
_entity_poly.pdbx_strand_id
1 'polypeptide(L)'
;MNRVAVVTGASSGIGAAVAAALATDGYQVAAVDRDESAQYVVDVVDPKAVAAAIGQVAGELGPIDAVVSAAGHYEAVPVADITADQLHRMLRVHLGGLRNVARAALPAMIERRSGSIVAVTSELAVGGGDGEAHYAAAKGAVIGLVRSLAVEVAGHGVRVNAVAPGPTDTPLLAPDSPWRAPEYLATLPARRLARPYEIAEVVRYLVSDDAGFCTGEVFSPNSGAVI
;
A
#
# COMPACT_ATOMS: atom_id res chain seq x y z
N MET A 1 10.74 18.41 15.07
CA MET A 1 9.51 18.65 14.28
C MET A 1 8.74 17.33 14.24
N ASN A 2 7.41 17.37 14.36
CA ASN A 2 6.62 16.15 14.19
C ASN A 2 6.67 15.73 12.73
N ARG A 3 6.97 14.47 12.44
CA ARG A 3 6.91 13.90 11.09
C ARG A 3 5.46 13.75 10.66
N VAL A 4 5.17 13.93 9.37
CA VAL A 4 3.83 13.77 8.79
C VAL A 4 3.79 12.56 7.88
N ALA A 5 2.80 11.68 8.07
CA ALA A 5 2.56 10.54 7.22
C ALA A 5 1.15 10.57 6.62
N VAL A 6 1.05 10.32 5.33
CA VAL A 6 -0.23 10.07 4.64
C VAL A 6 -0.39 8.58 4.44
N VAL A 7 -1.52 8.03 4.89
CA VAL A 7 -1.86 6.62 4.70
C VAL A 7 -3.18 6.53 3.96
N THR A 8 -3.18 5.93 2.76
CA THR A 8 -4.42 5.66 2.02
C THR A 8 -4.96 4.27 2.35
N GLY A 9 -6.28 4.09 2.31
CA GLY A 9 -6.91 2.85 2.80
C GLY A 9 -6.85 2.73 4.32
N ALA A 10 -6.82 3.86 5.02
CA ALA A 10 -6.54 3.93 6.46
C ALA A 10 -7.71 3.54 7.36
N SER A 11 -8.92 3.38 6.83
CA SER A 11 -10.11 3.04 7.65
C SER A 11 -10.17 1.56 8.05
N SER A 12 -9.38 0.68 7.44
CA SER A 12 -9.42 -0.76 7.76
C SER A 12 -8.12 -1.50 7.48
N GLY A 13 -8.04 -2.75 7.92
CA GLY A 13 -7.01 -3.72 7.55
C GLY A 13 -5.57 -3.25 7.76
N ILE A 14 -4.73 -3.45 6.74
CA ILE A 14 -3.30 -3.09 6.79
C ILE A 14 -3.14 -1.57 6.92
N GLY A 15 -3.93 -0.78 6.18
CA GLY A 15 -3.84 0.69 6.24
C GLY A 15 -4.11 1.24 7.63
N ALA A 16 -5.15 0.76 8.32
CA ALA A 16 -5.46 1.16 9.69
C ALA A 16 -4.35 0.75 10.68
N ALA A 17 -3.80 -0.47 10.52
CA ALA A 17 -2.68 -0.93 11.35
C ALA A 17 -1.42 -0.08 11.15
N VAL A 18 -1.12 0.29 9.90
CA VAL A 18 -0.01 1.19 9.57
C VAL A 18 -0.22 2.57 10.18
N ALA A 19 -1.42 3.14 10.04
CA ALA A 19 -1.75 4.43 10.61
C ALA A 19 -1.54 4.44 12.13
N ALA A 20 -2.01 3.41 12.84
CA ALA A 20 -1.82 3.25 14.27
C ALA A 20 -0.35 3.10 14.66
N ALA A 21 0.42 2.29 13.92
CA ALA A 21 1.84 2.07 14.19
C ALA A 21 2.66 3.36 14.01
N LEU A 22 2.42 4.11 12.94
CA LEU A 22 3.11 5.38 12.69
C LEU A 22 2.73 6.46 13.70
N ALA A 23 1.47 6.50 14.14
CA ALA A 23 1.06 7.41 15.22
C ALA A 23 1.78 7.09 16.54
N THR A 24 2.01 5.80 16.85
CA THR A 24 2.78 5.38 18.02
C THR A 24 4.25 5.85 17.94
N ASP A 25 4.82 5.94 16.73
CA ASP A 25 6.17 6.46 16.49
C ASP A 25 6.23 8.01 16.45
N GLY A 26 5.13 8.68 16.76
CA GLY A 26 5.07 10.14 16.84
C GLY A 26 4.81 10.84 15.50
N TYR A 27 4.41 10.12 14.45
CA TYR A 27 3.94 10.77 13.23
C TYR A 27 2.56 11.40 13.45
N GLN A 28 2.36 12.58 12.88
CA GLN A 28 1.03 13.09 12.61
C GLN A 28 0.50 12.36 11.36
N VAL A 29 -0.49 11.50 11.55
CA VAL A 29 -1.01 10.64 10.48
C VAL A 29 -2.24 11.26 9.86
N ALA A 30 -2.18 11.56 8.56
CA ALA A 30 -3.34 11.89 7.74
C ALA A 30 -3.96 10.59 7.20
N ALA A 31 -5.06 10.18 7.80
CA ALA A 31 -5.83 8.99 7.41
C ALA A 31 -6.73 9.33 6.21
N VAL A 32 -6.39 8.79 5.05
CA VAL A 32 -7.10 9.02 3.77
C VAL A 32 -7.84 7.76 3.38
N ASP A 33 -9.13 7.84 3.15
CA ASP A 33 -9.96 6.74 2.66
C ASP A 33 -11.17 7.29 1.90
N ARG A 34 -11.84 6.45 1.13
CA ARG A 34 -13.16 6.77 0.57
C ARG A 34 -14.30 6.60 1.56
N ASP A 35 -14.05 5.94 2.69
CA ASP A 35 -14.99 5.79 3.78
C ASP A 35 -15.29 7.14 4.42
N GLU A 36 -16.58 7.44 4.65
CA GLU A 36 -17.04 8.72 5.20
C GLU A 36 -16.54 8.99 6.64
N SER A 37 -16.09 7.96 7.34
CA SER A 37 -15.49 8.08 8.68
C SER A 37 -14.02 8.50 8.67
N ALA A 38 -13.38 8.54 7.50
CA ALA A 38 -11.96 8.92 7.38
C ALA A 38 -11.75 10.40 7.68
N GLN A 39 -10.56 10.74 8.19
CA GLN A 39 -10.17 12.13 8.42
C GLN A 39 -10.17 12.94 7.12
N TYR A 40 -9.70 12.34 6.02
CA TYR A 40 -9.73 12.91 4.68
C TYR A 40 -10.49 11.94 3.76
N VAL A 41 -11.72 12.29 3.41
CA VAL A 41 -12.58 11.45 2.55
C VAL A 41 -12.20 11.64 1.10
N VAL A 42 -11.50 10.67 0.51
CA VAL A 42 -10.96 10.76 -0.85
C VAL A 42 -10.97 9.40 -1.54
N ASP A 43 -11.51 9.34 -2.75
CA ASP A 43 -11.27 8.19 -3.62
C ASP A 43 -9.93 8.38 -4.35
N VAL A 44 -9.00 7.45 -4.15
CA VAL A 44 -7.64 7.50 -4.73
C VAL A 44 -7.64 7.47 -6.26
N VAL A 45 -8.75 7.07 -6.91
CA VAL A 45 -8.87 7.08 -8.38
C VAL A 45 -9.09 8.47 -8.95
N ASP A 46 -9.49 9.45 -8.13
CA ASP A 46 -9.64 10.86 -8.55
C ASP A 46 -8.34 11.65 -8.32
N PRO A 47 -7.58 11.96 -9.38
CA PRO A 47 -6.30 12.65 -9.25
C PRO A 47 -6.44 14.09 -8.74
N LYS A 48 -7.61 14.72 -8.94
CA LYS A 48 -7.85 16.10 -8.46
C LYS A 48 -8.15 16.08 -6.96
N ALA A 49 -9.03 15.18 -6.52
CA ALA A 49 -9.34 15.01 -5.11
C ALA A 49 -8.09 14.62 -4.32
N VAL A 50 -7.27 13.69 -4.82
CA VAL A 50 -6.00 13.32 -4.20
C VAL A 50 -5.05 14.52 -4.10
N ALA A 51 -4.87 15.30 -5.16
CA ALA A 51 -3.98 16.46 -5.13
C ALA A 51 -4.46 17.53 -4.13
N ALA A 52 -5.77 17.77 -4.05
CA ALA A 52 -6.35 18.68 -3.07
C ALA A 52 -6.12 18.21 -1.64
N ALA A 53 -6.35 16.92 -1.34
CA ALA A 53 -6.15 16.36 -0.01
C ALA A 53 -4.66 16.40 0.41
N ILE A 54 -3.73 16.05 -0.48
CA ILE A 54 -2.29 16.15 -0.20
C ILE A 54 -1.89 17.60 0.10
N GLY A 55 -2.41 18.58 -0.67
CA GLY A 55 -2.19 20.00 -0.41
C GLY A 55 -2.78 20.45 0.93
N GLN A 56 -3.98 19.98 1.27
CA GLN A 56 -4.63 20.27 2.56
C GLN A 56 -3.81 19.69 3.73
N VAL A 57 -3.40 18.42 3.65
CA VAL A 57 -2.53 17.78 4.66
C VAL A 57 -1.24 18.58 4.86
N ALA A 58 -0.58 18.97 3.77
CA ALA A 58 0.65 19.75 3.84
C ALA A 58 0.44 21.12 4.48
N GLY A 59 -0.71 21.77 4.25
CA GLY A 59 -1.07 23.04 4.86
C GLY A 59 -1.44 22.93 6.34
N GLU A 60 -2.10 21.86 6.76
CA GLU A 60 -2.58 21.68 8.13
C GLU A 60 -1.54 21.04 9.06
N LEU A 61 -0.82 20.02 8.57
CA LEU A 61 0.09 19.22 9.39
C LEU A 61 1.57 19.54 9.13
N GLY A 62 1.87 20.14 7.99
CA GLY A 62 3.23 20.43 7.57
C GLY A 62 3.74 19.48 6.46
N PRO A 63 5.03 19.56 6.15
CA PRO A 63 5.62 18.80 5.06
C PRO A 63 5.49 17.29 5.26
N ILE A 64 5.03 16.58 4.23
CA ILE A 64 4.77 15.15 4.27
C ILE A 64 6.09 14.38 4.16
N ASP A 65 6.45 13.60 5.19
CA ASP A 65 7.68 12.82 5.26
C ASP A 65 7.49 11.40 4.73
N ALA A 66 6.30 10.84 4.90
CA ALA A 66 5.99 9.49 4.46
C ALA A 66 4.63 9.42 3.74
N VAL A 67 4.57 8.58 2.71
CA VAL A 67 3.32 8.20 2.03
C VAL A 67 3.21 6.68 2.01
N VAL A 68 2.10 6.16 2.51
CA VAL A 68 1.78 4.73 2.44
C VAL A 68 0.54 4.53 1.59
N SER A 69 0.71 3.88 0.44
CA SER A 69 -0.39 3.55 -0.48
C SER A 69 -0.90 2.15 -0.19
N ALA A 70 -1.95 2.05 0.65
CA ALA A 70 -2.59 0.79 1.04
C ALA A 70 -4.04 0.65 0.56
N ALA A 71 -4.62 1.68 -0.05
CA ALA A 71 -5.96 1.60 -0.63
C ALA A 71 -6.03 0.53 -1.72
N GLY A 72 -7.05 -0.31 -1.64
CA GLY A 72 -7.23 -1.38 -2.59
C GLY A 72 -8.56 -2.11 -2.43
N HIS A 73 -8.84 -3.01 -3.34
CA HIS A 73 -9.92 -3.98 -3.27
C HIS A 73 -9.45 -5.32 -3.83
N TYR A 74 -10.22 -6.34 -3.57
CA TYR A 74 -9.92 -7.70 -3.99
C TYR A 74 -11.20 -8.36 -4.51
N GLU A 75 -11.04 -9.11 -5.58
CA GLU A 75 -12.04 -10.04 -6.08
C GLU A 75 -11.31 -11.20 -6.77
N ALA A 76 -11.84 -12.41 -6.62
CA ALA A 76 -11.36 -13.59 -7.33
C ALA A 76 -12.31 -13.86 -8.49
N VAL A 77 -11.77 -13.93 -9.72
CA VAL A 77 -12.54 -14.18 -10.95
C VAL A 77 -11.70 -15.03 -11.89
N PRO A 78 -12.21 -16.19 -12.40
CA PRO A 78 -11.52 -16.95 -13.43
C PRO A 78 -11.16 -16.09 -14.64
N VAL A 79 -9.98 -16.28 -15.22
CA VAL A 79 -9.48 -15.41 -16.29
C VAL A 79 -10.43 -15.29 -17.48
N ALA A 80 -11.17 -16.35 -17.80
CA ALA A 80 -12.15 -16.36 -18.90
C ALA A 80 -13.36 -15.44 -18.64
N ASP A 81 -13.65 -15.12 -17.36
CA ASP A 81 -14.82 -14.36 -16.93
C ASP A 81 -14.47 -12.92 -16.56
N ILE A 82 -13.17 -12.55 -16.55
CA ILE A 82 -12.74 -11.19 -16.25
C ILE A 82 -13.20 -10.25 -17.34
N THR A 83 -14.07 -9.31 -16.99
CA THR A 83 -14.49 -8.24 -17.88
C THR A 83 -13.42 -7.13 -17.97
N ALA A 84 -13.45 -6.37 -19.08
CA ALA A 84 -12.58 -5.21 -19.23
C ALA A 84 -12.76 -4.20 -18.09
N ASP A 85 -13.99 -3.99 -17.60
CA ASP A 85 -14.28 -3.06 -16.51
C ASP A 85 -13.71 -3.51 -15.19
N GLN A 86 -13.72 -4.81 -14.88
CA GLN A 86 -13.08 -5.37 -13.69
C GLN A 86 -11.57 -5.17 -13.73
N LEU A 87 -10.93 -5.49 -14.86
CA LEU A 87 -9.51 -5.26 -15.05
C LEU A 87 -9.15 -3.76 -14.93
N HIS A 88 -9.89 -2.88 -15.57
CA HIS A 88 -9.67 -1.44 -15.50
C HIS A 88 -9.87 -0.90 -14.09
N ARG A 89 -10.89 -1.36 -13.36
CA ARG A 89 -11.13 -0.97 -11.97
C ARG A 89 -9.96 -1.37 -11.08
N MET A 90 -9.48 -2.62 -11.23
CA MET A 90 -8.32 -3.14 -10.51
C MET A 90 -7.08 -2.25 -10.73
N LEU A 91 -6.76 -1.97 -12.00
CA LEU A 91 -5.63 -1.11 -12.35
C LEU A 91 -5.80 0.33 -11.87
N ARG A 92 -7.00 0.92 -12.00
CA ARG A 92 -7.24 2.30 -11.57
C ARG A 92 -7.07 2.48 -10.07
N VAL A 93 -7.53 1.54 -9.26
CA VAL A 93 -7.42 1.66 -7.80
C VAL A 93 -5.98 1.41 -7.36
N HIS A 94 -5.40 0.27 -7.72
CA HIS A 94 -4.09 -0.12 -7.18
C HIS A 94 -2.93 0.67 -7.80
N LEU A 95 -2.81 0.67 -9.13
CA LEU A 95 -1.75 1.36 -9.85
C LEU A 95 -2.04 2.86 -9.94
N GLY A 96 -3.25 3.22 -10.36
CA GLY A 96 -3.69 4.61 -10.50
C GLY A 96 -3.67 5.35 -9.18
N GLY A 97 -4.17 4.74 -8.10
CA GLY A 97 -4.13 5.30 -6.75
C GLY A 97 -2.72 5.63 -6.28
N LEU A 98 -1.79 4.66 -6.36
CA LEU A 98 -0.38 4.91 -6.04
C LEU A 98 0.21 6.04 -6.88
N ARG A 99 0.00 6.00 -8.21
CA ARG A 99 0.47 7.06 -9.12
C ARG A 99 -0.06 8.43 -8.72
N ASN A 100 -1.34 8.54 -8.37
CA ASN A 100 -1.97 9.82 -8.03
C ASN A 100 -1.39 10.40 -6.74
N VAL A 101 -1.22 9.57 -5.69
CA VAL A 101 -0.66 10.01 -4.41
C VAL A 101 0.82 10.37 -4.56
N ALA A 102 1.61 9.53 -5.25
CA ALA A 102 3.01 9.80 -5.53
C ALA A 102 3.18 11.11 -6.31
N ARG A 103 2.41 11.31 -7.40
CA ARG A 103 2.45 12.53 -8.20
C ARG A 103 2.17 13.80 -7.37
N ALA A 104 1.27 13.71 -6.39
CA ALA A 104 0.93 14.86 -5.54
C ALA A 104 1.99 15.15 -4.47
N ALA A 105 2.63 14.12 -3.89
CA ALA A 105 3.58 14.28 -2.79
C ALA A 105 5.03 14.50 -3.26
N LEU A 106 5.45 13.87 -4.35
CA LEU A 106 6.85 13.86 -4.81
C LEU A 106 7.48 15.24 -5.04
N PRO A 107 6.80 16.24 -5.65
CA PRO A 107 7.44 17.53 -5.89
C PRO A 107 8.03 18.16 -4.62
N ALA A 108 7.25 18.20 -3.54
CA ALA A 108 7.70 18.75 -2.26
C ALA A 108 8.77 17.86 -1.58
N MET A 109 8.69 16.52 -1.71
CA MET A 109 9.72 15.61 -1.21
C MET A 109 11.05 15.80 -1.94
N ILE A 110 11.03 15.94 -3.26
CA ILE A 110 12.21 16.18 -4.10
C ILE A 110 12.86 17.53 -3.73
N GLU A 111 12.07 18.58 -3.59
CA GLU A 111 12.55 19.91 -3.21
C GLU A 111 13.27 19.88 -1.86
N ARG A 112 12.69 19.20 -0.86
CA ARG A 112 13.30 19.04 0.48
C ARG A 112 14.41 18.00 0.52
N ARG A 113 14.60 17.22 -0.54
CA ARG A 113 15.54 16.08 -0.61
C ARG A 113 15.30 15.06 0.51
N SER A 114 14.04 14.82 0.86
CA SER A 114 13.64 13.93 1.95
C SER A 114 12.23 13.42 1.74
N GLY A 115 12.04 12.11 1.89
CA GLY A 115 10.73 11.48 1.83
C GLY A 115 10.81 9.96 1.66
N SER A 116 9.76 9.25 2.05
CA SER A 116 9.62 7.81 1.85
C SER A 116 8.22 7.49 1.32
N ILE A 117 8.15 6.72 0.24
CA ILE A 117 6.89 6.18 -0.30
C ILE A 117 6.93 4.67 -0.17
N VAL A 118 5.90 4.09 0.44
CA VAL A 118 5.73 2.64 0.57
C VAL A 118 4.39 2.24 -0.05
N ALA A 119 4.44 1.32 -1.01
CA ALA A 119 3.25 0.76 -1.66
C ALA A 119 2.93 -0.63 -1.12
N VAL A 120 1.68 -0.90 -0.78
CA VAL A 120 1.22 -2.24 -0.44
C VAL A 120 0.84 -2.98 -1.73
N THR A 121 1.66 -3.96 -2.11
CA THR A 121 1.40 -4.87 -3.22
C THR A 121 0.84 -6.21 -2.69
N SER A 122 1.28 -7.35 -3.18
CA SER A 122 0.88 -8.69 -2.73
C SER A 122 1.94 -9.72 -3.14
N GLU A 123 2.07 -10.81 -2.39
CA GLU A 123 2.83 -11.97 -2.81
C GLU A 123 2.31 -12.57 -4.14
N LEU A 124 1.00 -12.44 -4.39
CA LEU A 124 0.37 -12.89 -5.65
C LEU A 124 0.90 -12.13 -6.87
N ALA A 125 1.51 -10.96 -6.69
CA ALA A 125 2.20 -10.24 -7.76
C ALA A 125 3.46 -10.99 -8.27
N VAL A 126 3.99 -11.91 -7.45
CA VAL A 126 5.19 -12.71 -7.73
C VAL A 126 4.81 -14.15 -8.01
N GLY A 127 4.01 -14.77 -7.14
CA GLY A 127 3.65 -16.18 -7.23
C GLY A 127 2.42 -16.47 -8.10
N GLY A 128 1.57 -15.48 -8.36
CA GLY A 128 0.26 -15.70 -8.99
C GLY A 128 -0.72 -16.46 -8.07
N GLY A 129 -1.91 -16.72 -8.58
CA GLY A 129 -2.95 -17.48 -7.88
C GLY A 129 -4.10 -17.86 -8.82
N ASP A 130 -4.82 -18.90 -8.48
CA ASP A 130 -6.00 -19.33 -9.24
C ASP A 130 -7.16 -18.33 -9.04
N GLY A 131 -7.77 -17.86 -10.14
CA GLY A 131 -8.77 -16.81 -10.10
C GLY A 131 -8.23 -15.39 -9.79
N GLU A 132 -6.91 -15.19 -9.75
CA GLU A 132 -6.27 -13.96 -9.27
C GLU A 132 -5.65 -13.11 -10.38
N ALA A 133 -5.85 -13.47 -11.64
CA ALA A 133 -5.08 -12.92 -12.77
C ALA A 133 -5.08 -11.39 -12.84
N HIS A 134 -6.24 -10.74 -12.70
CA HIS A 134 -6.34 -9.28 -12.78
C HIS A 134 -5.81 -8.57 -11.53
N TYR A 135 -5.97 -9.19 -10.35
CA TYR A 135 -5.41 -8.69 -9.10
C TYR A 135 -3.87 -8.80 -9.11
N ALA A 136 -3.35 -9.99 -9.46
CA ALA A 136 -1.91 -10.23 -9.58
C ALA A 136 -1.27 -9.28 -10.62
N ALA A 137 -1.92 -9.07 -11.78
CA ALA A 137 -1.47 -8.12 -12.79
C ALA A 137 -1.39 -6.70 -12.25
N ALA A 138 -2.43 -6.22 -11.54
CA ALA A 138 -2.44 -4.89 -10.95
C ALA A 138 -1.36 -4.71 -9.87
N LYS A 139 -1.18 -5.72 -9.01
CA LYS A 139 -0.14 -5.70 -7.97
C LYS A 139 1.27 -5.86 -8.54
N GLY A 140 1.44 -6.59 -9.64
CA GLY A 140 2.69 -6.64 -10.42
C GLY A 140 3.03 -5.30 -11.06
N ALA A 141 2.03 -4.58 -11.60
CA ALA A 141 2.21 -3.24 -12.13
C ALA A 141 2.64 -2.23 -11.05
N VAL A 142 2.16 -2.37 -9.80
CA VAL A 142 2.63 -1.58 -8.65
C VAL A 142 4.14 -1.80 -8.42
N ILE A 143 4.62 -3.05 -8.49
CA ILE A 143 6.07 -3.36 -8.35
C ILE A 143 6.88 -2.65 -9.45
N GLY A 144 6.41 -2.71 -10.69
CA GLY A 144 7.05 -2.02 -11.82
C GLY A 144 7.15 -0.50 -11.60
N LEU A 145 6.04 0.13 -11.15
CA LEU A 145 6.00 1.55 -10.85
C LEU A 145 6.94 1.93 -9.69
N VAL A 146 6.95 1.16 -8.61
CA VAL A 146 7.84 1.38 -7.45
C VAL A 146 9.30 1.38 -7.87
N ARG A 147 9.74 0.39 -8.64
CA ARG A 147 11.12 0.28 -9.11
C ARG A 147 11.52 1.45 -10.01
N SER A 148 10.64 1.84 -10.93
CA SER A 148 10.90 2.97 -11.82
C SER A 148 10.99 4.29 -11.06
N LEU A 149 10.02 4.57 -10.18
CA LEU A 149 10.04 5.76 -9.35
C LEU A 149 11.28 5.81 -8.44
N ALA A 150 11.68 4.68 -7.85
CA ALA A 150 12.87 4.61 -7.02
C ALA A 150 14.12 5.12 -7.75
N VAL A 151 14.31 4.67 -9.00
CA VAL A 151 15.44 5.12 -9.85
C VAL A 151 15.34 6.62 -10.14
N GLU A 152 14.15 7.13 -10.46
CA GLU A 152 13.94 8.54 -10.79
C GLU A 152 14.26 9.47 -9.61
N VAL A 153 13.93 9.07 -8.37
CA VAL A 153 13.97 9.98 -7.23
C VAL A 153 15.08 9.72 -6.21
N ALA A 154 15.83 8.61 -6.33
CA ALA A 154 16.91 8.27 -5.41
C ALA A 154 17.98 9.38 -5.31
N GLY A 155 18.37 9.98 -6.44
CA GLY A 155 19.31 11.11 -6.48
C GLY A 155 18.81 12.38 -5.79
N HIS A 156 17.51 12.43 -5.48
CA HIS A 156 16.87 13.51 -4.74
C HIS A 156 16.63 13.19 -3.26
N GLY A 157 17.21 12.10 -2.75
CA GLY A 157 17.06 11.72 -1.34
C GLY A 157 15.67 11.20 -0.97
N VAL A 158 14.87 10.78 -1.95
CA VAL A 158 13.55 10.17 -1.73
C VAL A 158 13.64 8.67 -1.97
N ARG A 159 13.04 7.87 -1.10
CA ARG A 159 13.02 6.41 -1.21
C ARG A 159 11.62 5.93 -1.59
N VAL A 160 11.54 4.91 -2.43
CA VAL A 160 10.29 4.29 -2.85
C VAL A 160 10.42 2.78 -2.77
N ASN A 161 9.61 2.13 -1.94
CA ASN A 161 9.64 0.68 -1.72
C ASN A 161 8.24 0.07 -1.77
N ALA A 162 8.17 -1.24 -1.83
CA ALA A 162 6.93 -1.99 -1.74
C ALA A 162 6.96 -3.01 -0.61
N VAL A 163 5.80 -3.28 -0.03
CA VAL A 163 5.55 -4.44 0.82
C VAL A 163 4.58 -5.36 0.08
N ALA A 164 4.93 -6.63 -0.02
CA ALA A 164 4.16 -7.69 -0.68
C ALA A 164 3.66 -8.70 0.38
N PRO A 165 2.58 -8.39 1.11
CA PRO A 165 2.08 -9.27 2.16
C PRO A 165 1.61 -10.59 1.61
N GLY A 166 1.76 -11.65 2.42
CA GLY A 166 0.99 -12.87 2.30
C GLY A 166 -0.45 -12.70 2.79
N PRO A 167 -1.21 -13.80 2.86
CA PRO A 167 -2.61 -13.77 3.29
C PRO A 167 -2.70 -13.19 4.70
N THR A 168 -3.42 -12.07 4.82
CA THR A 168 -3.50 -11.25 6.02
C THR A 168 -4.93 -11.17 6.52
N ASP A 169 -5.14 -11.29 7.83
CA ASP A 169 -6.45 -11.21 8.48
C ASP A 169 -6.99 -9.78 8.47
N THR A 170 -7.72 -9.47 7.42
CA THR A 170 -8.31 -8.14 7.18
C THR A 170 -9.74 -8.26 6.69
N PRO A 171 -10.56 -7.19 6.75
CA PRO A 171 -11.89 -7.16 6.13
C PRO A 171 -11.89 -7.41 4.62
N LEU A 172 -10.73 -7.28 3.95
CA LEU A 172 -10.60 -7.62 2.53
C LEU A 172 -10.86 -9.10 2.26
N LEU A 173 -10.55 -9.97 3.21
CA LEU A 173 -10.91 -11.39 3.19
C LEU A 173 -12.24 -11.55 3.94
N ALA A 174 -13.33 -11.75 3.21
CA ALA A 174 -14.64 -12.02 3.79
C ALA A 174 -14.59 -13.14 4.84
N PRO A 175 -15.50 -13.17 5.83
CA PRO A 175 -15.50 -14.20 6.88
C PRO A 175 -15.59 -15.63 6.34
N ASP A 176 -16.28 -15.84 5.22
CA ASP A 176 -16.47 -17.10 4.50
C ASP A 176 -15.45 -17.33 3.38
N SER A 177 -14.41 -16.50 3.30
CA SER A 177 -13.36 -16.62 2.30
C SER A 177 -12.66 -17.99 2.39
N PRO A 178 -12.42 -18.69 1.26
CA PRO A 178 -11.67 -19.93 1.23
C PRO A 178 -10.25 -19.78 1.81
N TRP A 179 -9.69 -18.59 1.79
CA TRP A 179 -8.40 -18.27 2.41
C TRP A 179 -8.42 -18.32 3.96
N ARG A 180 -9.59 -18.46 4.58
CA ARG A 180 -9.77 -18.67 6.04
C ARG A 180 -10.02 -20.13 6.37
N ALA A 181 -10.23 -20.99 5.39
CA ALA A 181 -10.53 -22.40 5.61
C ALA A 181 -9.34 -23.13 6.28
N PRO A 182 -9.58 -24.04 7.25
CA PRO A 182 -8.53 -24.81 7.90
C PRO A 182 -7.61 -25.55 6.91
N GLU A 183 -8.17 -26.05 5.81
CA GLU A 183 -7.46 -26.75 4.75
C GLU A 183 -6.43 -25.84 4.09
N TYR A 184 -6.82 -24.60 3.78
CA TYR A 184 -5.90 -23.61 3.22
C TYR A 184 -4.84 -23.20 4.24
N LEU A 185 -5.24 -22.90 5.46
CA LEU A 185 -4.29 -22.52 6.52
C LEU A 185 -3.24 -23.61 6.76
N ALA A 186 -3.63 -24.89 6.62
CA ALA A 186 -2.70 -26.01 6.74
C ALA A 186 -1.65 -26.06 5.61
N THR A 187 -1.87 -25.41 4.47
CA THR A 187 -0.88 -25.31 3.38
C THR A 187 0.16 -24.23 3.63
N LEU A 188 -0.17 -23.21 4.46
CA LEU A 188 0.77 -22.15 4.78
C LEU A 188 1.88 -22.64 5.73
N PRO A 189 3.14 -22.26 5.52
CA PRO A 189 4.23 -22.64 6.43
C PRO A 189 3.98 -22.25 7.88
N ALA A 190 3.45 -21.04 8.13
CA ALA A 190 3.10 -20.58 9.49
C ALA A 190 1.72 -21.08 9.97
N ARG A 191 0.94 -21.76 9.13
CA ARG A 191 -0.38 -22.34 9.43
C ARG A 191 -1.40 -21.31 9.97
N ARG A 192 -1.24 -20.06 9.60
CA ARG A 192 -2.14 -18.95 9.97
C ARG A 192 -2.03 -17.81 8.97
N LEU A 193 -3.04 -16.94 8.99
CA LEU A 193 -2.95 -15.62 8.35
C LEU A 193 -1.97 -14.72 9.13
N ALA A 194 -1.35 -13.79 8.44
CA ALA A 194 -0.64 -12.69 9.07
C ALA A 194 -1.66 -11.77 9.78
N ARG A 195 -1.24 -11.13 10.86
CA ARG A 195 -2.01 -10.06 11.49
C ARG A 195 -1.64 -8.73 10.84
N PRO A 196 -2.57 -7.78 10.66
CA PRO A 196 -2.29 -6.50 10.01
C PRO A 196 -1.09 -5.74 10.60
N TYR A 197 -0.89 -5.82 11.92
CA TYR A 197 0.25 -5.16 12.58
C TYR A 197 1.60 -5.78 12.17
N GLU A 198 1.67 -7.08 11.84
CA GLU A 198 2.92 -7.72 11.39
C GLU A 198 3.38 -7.14 10.05
N ILE A 199 2.43 -6.74 9.21
CA ILE A 199 2.71 -6.02 7.96
C ILE A 199 3.07 -4.56 8.25
N ALA A 200 2.38 -3.93 9.20
CA ALA A 200 2.64 -2.54 9.60
C ALA A 200 4.07 -2.35 10.13
N GLU A 201 4.64 -3.33 10.84
CA GLU A 201 6.03 -3.27 11.33
C GLU A 201 7.04 -3.19 10.17
N VAL A 202 6.81 -3.90 9.07
CA VAL A 202 7.67 -3.80 7.88
C VAL A 202 7.54 -2.41 7.24
N VAL A 203 6.33 -1.86 7.17
CA VAL A 203 6.11 -0.50 6.67
C VAL A 203 6.79 0.53 7.57
N ARG A 204 6.69 0.40 8.91
CA ARG A 204 7.39 1.24 9.89
C ARG A 204 8.89 1.30 9.61
N TYR A 205 9.51 0.13 9.45
CA TYR A 205 10.93 0.06 9.09
C TYR A 205 11.21 0.82 7.79
N LEU A 206 10.42 0.61 6.76
CA LEU A 206 10.67 1.20 5.43
C LEU A 206 10.48 2.72 5.39
N VAL A 207 9.63 3.29 6.23
CA VAL A 207 9.49 4.76 6.33
C VAL A 207 10.51 5.39 7.27
N SER A 208 11.15 4.61 8.13
CA SER A 208 12.15 5.10 9.09
C SER A 208 13.51 5.40 8.43
N ASP A 209 14.38 6.08 9.18
CA ASP A 209 15.74 6.38 8.75
C ASP A 209 16.63 5.12 8.69
N ASP A 210 16.26 4.05 9.44
CA ASP A 210 16.97 2.78 9.45
C ASP A 210 16.95 2.07 8.08
N ALA A 211 15.93 2.38 7.25
CA ALA A 211 15.83 1.91 5.87
C ALA A 211 16.53 2.84 4.86
N GLY A 212 17.47 3.67 5.31
CA GLY A 212 18.11 4.71 4.49
C GLY A 212 18.79 4.20 3.21
N PHE A 213 19.17 2.93 3.15
CA PHE A 213 19.77 2.30 1.97
C PHE A 213 18.78 1.43 1.16
N CYS A 214 17.51 1.37 1.57
CA CYS A 214 16.47 0.60 0.88
C CYS A 214 15.67 1.52 -0.07
N THR A 215 15.78 1.28 -1.37
CA THR A 215 14.92 1.91 -2.38
C THR A 215 14.76 1.00 -3.59
N GLY A 216 13.58 0.92 -4.17
CA GLY A 216 13.23 0.00 -5.26
C GLY A 216 12.99 -1.44 -4.82
N GLU A 217 13.01 -1.71 -3.51
CA GLU A 217 12.90 -3.04 -2.95
C GLU A 217 11.45 -3.48 -2.76
N VAL A 218 11.26 -4.80 -2.80
CA VAL A 218 9.98 -5.46 -2.49
C VAL A 218 10.19 -6.38 -1.30
N PHE A 219 9.67 -5.99 -0.16
CA PHE A 219 9.72 -6.79 1.06
C PHE A 219 8.48 -7.67 1.15
N SER A 220 8.65 -8.99 1.20
CA SER A 220 7.54 -9.93 1.18
C SER A 220 7.35 -10.68 2.50
N PRO A 221 6.66 -10.08 3.49
CA PRO A 221 6.29 -10.76 4.73
C PRO A 221 5.12 -11.74 4.49
N ASN A 222 5.42 -12.92 3.95
CA ASN A 222 4.44 -13.91 3.51
C ASN A 222 4.58 -15.26 4.21
N SER A 223 5.45 -15.36 5.21
CA SER A 223 5.69 -16.60 5.96
C SER A 223 6.17 -17.78 5.12
N GLY A 224 6.77 -17.52 3.94
CA GLY A 224 7.23 -18.56 3.02
C GLY A 224 6.13 -19.13 2.13
N ALA A 225 4.96 -18.48 2.03
CA ALA A 225 3.88 -18.92 1.12
C ALA A 225 4.30 -18.81 -0.36
N VAL A 226 5.14 -17.81 -0.67
CA VAL A 226 5.81 -17.64 -1.97
C VAL A 226 7.29 -17.38 -1.71
N ILE A 227 8.16 -18.20 -2.32
CA ILE A 227 9.62 -18.08 -2.22
C ILE A 227 10.22 -17.86 -3.60
#